data_20abfdeeb874a21cd213cbc9021af3c3
#
_entry.id   20abfdeeb874a21cd213cbc9021af3c3
#
_cell.length_a   1.000
_cell.length_b   1.000
_cell.length_c   1.000
_cell.angle_alpha   90.00
_cell.angle_beta   90.00
_cell.angle_gamma   90.00
#
_symmetry.space_group_name_H-M   'P 1'
#
loop_
_entity.id
_entity.type
_entity.pdbx_description
1 polymer ?
#
loop_
_entity_poly.entity_id
_entity_poly.type
_entity_poly.pdbx_seq_one_letter_code
_entity_poly.pdbx_strand_id
1 'polypeptide(L)'
;RHDHAIIQEALNAVGITHKAQSYTAELSDGERQKVMIAKALVQECPLIILDEPTAFLDVVSRIEIITLLHRLAVEQNKAILLSTHDIEQALVLSDKLWLLSKEKGLQCGVTEDMILSHQMDNLFSHSNIRFDYDHGIYYPTVNGKQEITVEATDETLLHWTINALNRHGYTCLQTQNAPAGLPHLQVIAPDALYLTRGGKQRTFTSFGKLLEEIK
;
A
#
# COMPACT_ATOMS: atom_id res chain seq x y z
N ARG A 1 -9.61 -14.68 -40.94
CA ARG A 1 -10.84 -14.83 -40.12
C ARG A 1 -10.54 -15.32 -38.69
N HIS A 2 -9.59 -16.25 -38.52
CA HIS A 2 -9.20 -16.78 -37.21
C HIS A 2 -8.54 -15.67 -36.34
N ASP A 3 -7.55 -14.96 -36.85
CA ASP A 3 -6.83 -13.90 -36.14
C ASP A 3 -7.76 -12.77 -35.65
N HIS A 4 -8.78 -12.45 -36.47
CA HIS A 4 -9.74 -11.40 -36.09
C HIS A 4 -10.63 -11.83 -34.91
N ALA A 5 -10.98 -13.10 -34.81
CA ALA A 5 -11.74 -13.64 -33.69
C ALA A 5 -10.94 -13.60 -32.40
N ILE A 6 -9.68 -14.04 -32.43
CA ILE A 6 -8.76 -14.00 -31.27
C ILE A 6 -8.55 -12.57 -30.76
N ILE A 7 -8.36 -11.61 -31.69
CA ILE A 7 -8.23 -10.18 -31.31
C ILE A 7 -9.50 -9.67 -30.62
N GLN A 8 -10.68 -10.00 -31.17
CA GLN A 8 -11.95 -9.56 -30.58
C GLN A 8 -12.17 -10.18 -29.19
N GLU A 9 -11.83 -11.44 -29.03
CA GLU A 9 -11.90 -12.14 -27.74
C GLU A 9 -10.96 -11.50 -26.72
N ALA A 10 -9.71 -11.21 -27.10
CA ALA A 10 -8.76 -10.54 -26.24
C ALA A 10 -9.21 -9.13 -25.83
N LEU A 11 -9.73 -8.33 -26.77
CA LEU A 11 -10.27 -7.00 -26.50
C LEU A 11 -11.49 -7.05 -25.56
N ASN A 12 -12.33 -8.07 -25.74
CA ASN A 12 -13.48 -8.30 -24.87
C ASN A 12 -13.04 -8.70 -23.44
N ALA A 13 -12.05 -9.60 -23.32
CA ALA A 13 -11.51 -10.04 -22.03
C ALA A 13 -10.97 -8.88 -21.17
N VAL A 14 -10.35 -7.88 -21.82
CA VAL A 14 -9.85 -6.68 -21.13
C VAL A 14 -10.87 -5.53 -21.07
N GLY A 15 -12.07 -5.70 -21.63
CA GLY A 15 -13.15 -4.71 -21.57
C GLY A 15 -12.96 -3.47 -22.44
N ILE A 16 -12.21 -3.56 -23.56
CA ILE A 16 -11.87 -2.41 -24.41
C ILE A 16 -12.37 -2.54 -25.86
N THR A 17 -13.31 -3.43 -26.13
CA THR A 17 -13.85 -3.69 -27.47
C THR A 17 -14.38 -2.44 -28.14
N HIS A 18 -14.96 -1.50 -27.40
CA HIS A 18 -15.50 -0.23 -27.90
C HIS A 18 -14.42 0.71 -28.46
N LYS A 19 -13.14 0.45 -28.19
CA LYS A 19 -11.99 1.21 -28.69
C LYS A 19 -11.24 0.50 -29.82
N ALA A 20 -11.75 -0.61 -30.34
CA ALA A 20 -11.08 -1.43 -31.36
C ALA A 20 -10.66 -0.68 -32.62
N GLN A 21 -11.32 0.44 -32.95
CA GLN A 21 -11.05 1.29 -34.11
C GLN A 21 -10.38 2.62 -33.73
N SER A 22 -10.11 2.88 -32.46
CA SER A 22 -9.46 4.11 -32.00
C SER A 22 -7.96 4.07 -32.24
N TYR A 23 -7.38 5.24 -32.53
CA TYR A 23 -5.91 5.35 -32.58
C TYR A 23 -5.33 5.26 -31.19
N THR A 24 -4.17 4.60 -31.05
CA THR A 24 -3.49 4.41 -29.75
C THR A 24 -3.18 5.75 -29.06
N ALA A 25 -2.94 6.81 -29.86
CA ALA A 25 -2.70 8.15 -29.32
C ALA A 25 -3.92 8.80 -28.64
N GLU A 26 -5.12 8.32 -28.92
CA GLU A 26 -6.37 8.82 -28.35
C GLU A 26 -6.78 8.09 -27.08
N LEU A 27 -6.04 7.04 -26.72
CA LEU A 27 -6.32 6.23 -25.55
C LEU A 27 -5.72 6.86 -24.29
N SER A 28 -6.45 6.77 -23.17
CA SER A 28 -5.91 7.04 -21.84
C SER A 28 -4.80 6.04 -21.50
N ASP A 29 -4.00 6.32 -20.47
CA ASP A 29 -2.93 5.43 -20.03
C ASP A 29 -3.48 4.06 -19.60
N GLY A 30 -4.59 4.03 -18.87
CA GLY A 30 -5.27 2.77 -18.49
C GLY A 30 -5.81 2.00 -19.70
N GLU A 31 -6.40 2.69 -20.69
CA GLU A 31 -6.85 2.06 -21.94
C GLU A 31 -5.66 1.50 -22.75
N ARG A 32 -4.56 2.25 -22.83
CA ARG A 32 -3.32 1.76 -23.48
C ARG A 32 -2.79 0.52 -22.80
N GLN A 33 -2.81 0.48 -21.46
CA GLN A 33 -2.37 -0.70 -20.69
C GLN A 33 -3.28 -1.90 -20.98
N LYS A 34 -4.60 -1.72 -21.04
CA LYS A 34 -5.54 -2.78 -21.43
C LYS A 34 -5.25 -3.32 -22.83
N VAL A 35 -4.89 -2.45 -23.79
CA VAL A 35 -4.46 -2.89 -25.13
C VAL A 35 -3.17 -3.70 -25.10
N MET A 36 -2.19 -3.32 -24.27
CA MET A 36 -0.94 -4.10 -24.11
C MET A 36 -1.20 -5.48 -23.50
N ILE A 37 -2.10 -5.57 -22.54
CA ILE A 37 -2.53 -6.85 -21.97
C ILE A 37 -3.27 -7.69 -23.03
N ALA A 38 -4.20 -7.10 -23.81
CA ALA A 38 -4.88 -7.79 -24.89
C ALA A 38 -3.89 -8.32 -25.94
N LYS A 39 -2.85 -7.56 -26.28
CA LYS A 39 -1.77 -8.00 -27.17
C LYS A 39 -1.03 -9.23 -26.63
N ALA A 40 -0.79 -9.28 -25.31
CA ALA A 40 -0.18 -10.47 -24.68
C ALA A 40 -1.13 -11.68 -24.70
N LEU A 41 -2.43 -11.46 -24.53
CA LEU A 41 -3.44 -12.52 -24.57
C LEU A 41 -3.56 -13.17 -25.97
N VAL A 42 -3.48 -12.37 -27.04
CA VAL A 42 -3.52 -12.86 -28.43
C VAL A 42 -2.38 -13.85 -28.75
N GLN A 43 -1.27 -13.78 -28.01
CA GLN A 43 -0.15 -14.72 -28.17
C GLN A 43 -0.44 -16.10 -27.58
N GLU A 44 -1.54 -16.29 -26.86
CA GLU A 44 -1.99 -17.54 -26.26
C GLU A 44 -0.97 -18.24 -25.35
N CYS A 45 0.07 -17.51 -24.90
CA CYS A 45 1.09 -18.06 -24.02
C CYS A 45 0.51 -18.41 -22.64
N PRO A 46 0.97 -19.51 -22.01
CA PRO A 46 0.54 -19.89 -20.67
C PRO A 46 1.11 -18.97 -19.58
N LEU A 47 2.20 -18.26 -19.87
CA LEU A 47 2.86 -17.30 -18.97
C LEU A 47 2.87 -15.91 -19.61
N ILE A 48 2.39 -14.91 -18.86
CA ILE A 48 2.46 -13.49 -19.21
C ILE A 48 3.41 -12.81 -18.22
N ILE A 49 4.38 -12.08 -18.75
CA ILE A 49 5.32 -11.28 -17.93
C ILE A 49 5.08 -9.80 -18.24
N LEU A 50 4.86 -9.01 -17.21
CA LEU A 50 4.58 -7.58 -17.31
C LEU A 50 5.57 -6.80 -16.42
N ASP A 51 6.19 -5.80 -17.02
CA ASP A 51 7.08 -4.89 -16.30
C ASP A 51 6.33 -3.62 -15.93
N GLU A 52 6.14 -3.40 -14.63
CA GLU A 52 5.42 -2.28 -14.03
C GLU A 52 4.09 -1.92 -14.72
N PRO A 53 3.15 -2.86 -14.86
CA PRO A 53 1.92 -2.63 -15.67
C PRO A 53 0.99 -1.56 -15.12
N THR A 54 1.24 -1.06 -13.92
CA THR A 54 0.43 -0.03 -13.26
C THR A 54 1.17 1.30 -13.10
N ALA A 55 2.39 1.42 -13.64
CA ALA A 55 3.14 2.67 -13.60
C ALA A 55 2.37 3.80 -14.32
N PHE A 56 2.41 4.99 -13.73
CA PHE A 56 1.76 6.21 -14.23
C PHE A 56 0.22 6.19 -14.27
N LEU A 57 -0.42 5.14 -13.76
CA LEU A 57 -1.87 5.07 -13.66
C LEU A 57 -2.35 5.75 -12.37
N ASP A 58 -3.53 6.38 -12.44
CA ASP A 58 -4.25 6.80 -11.24
C ASP A 58 -4.69 5.59 -10.39
N VAL A 59 -5.10 5.83 -9.16
CA VAL A 59 -5.44 4.77 -8.19
C VAL A 59 -6.54 3.84 -8.71
N VAL A 60 -7.57 4.39 -9.37
CA VAL A 60 -8.70 3.60 -9.87
C VAL A 60 -8.27 2.70 -11.01
N SER A 61 -7.59 3.28 -12.02
CA SER A 61 -7.06 2.55 -13.18
C SER A 61 -6.08 1.45 -12.76
N ARG A 62 -5.27 1.71 -11.74
CA ARG A 62 -4.31 0.75 -11.17
C ARG A 62 -5.01 -0.45 -10.56
N ILE A 63 -6.02 -0.23 -9.71
CA ILE A 63 -6.81 -1.30 -9.10
C ILE A 63 -7.54 -2.10 -10.19
N GLU A 64 -8.12 -1.44 -11.20
CA GLU A 64 -8.78 -2.11 -12.32
C GLU A 64 -7.83 -3.04 -13.08
N ILE A 65 -6.61 -2.59 -13.39
CA ILE A 65 -5.62 -3.41 -14.12
C ILE A 65 -5.21 -4.62 -13.31
N ILE A 66 -4.89 -4.49 -12.03
CA ILE A 66 -4.48 -5.63 -11.22
C ILE A 66 -5.64 -6.61 -11.01
N THR A 67 -6.85 -6.12 -10.76
CA THR A 67 -8.06 -6.96 -10.68
C THR A 67 -8.32 -7.69 -12.00
N LEU A 68 -8.13 -7.02 -13.13
CA LEU A 68 -8.22 -7.65 -14.45
C LEU A 68 -7.19 -8.77 -14.60
N LEU A 69 -5.93 -8.54 -14.24
CA LEU A 69 -4.86 -9.54 -14.33
C LEU A 69 -5.15 -10.76 -13.46
N HIS A 70 -5.60 -10.56 -12.23
CA HIS A 70 -6.01 -11.65 -11.34
C HIS A 70 -7.16 -12.47 -11.95
N ARG A 71 -8.21 -11.79 -12.46
CA ARG A 71 -9.32 -12.46 -13.14
C ARG A 71 -8.84 -13.29 -14.34
N LEU A 72 -7.96 -12.74 -15.18
CA LEU A 72 -7.41 -13.46 -16.34
C LEU A 72 -6.57 -14.68 -15.91
N ALA A 73 -5.82 -14.57 -14.82
CA ALA A 73 -5.07 -15.72 -14.29
C ALA A 73 -6.02 -16.86 -13.89
N VAL A 74 -7.09 -16.56 -13.17
CA VAL A 74 -8.07 -17.56 -12.71
C VAL A 74 -8.91 -18.12 -13.86
N GLU A 75 -9.56 -17.26 -14.66
CA GLU A 75 -10.52 -17.66 -15.69
C GLU A 75 -9.86 -18.34 -16.88
N GLN A 76 -8.65 -17.92 -17.26
CA GLN A 76 -7.92 -18.45 -18.41
C GLN A 76 -6.77 -19.40 -18.05
N ASN A 77 -6.64 -19.74 -16.77
CA ASN A 77 -5.60 -20.62 -16.22
C ASN A 77 -4.19 -20.21 -16.69
N LYS A 78 -3.90 -18.93 -16.63
CA LYS A 78 -2.59 -18.34 -17.02
C LYS A 78 -1.75 -18.02 -15.80
N ALA A 79 -0.45 -18.23 -15.90
CA ALA A 79 0.50 -17.68 -14.95
C ALA A 79 0.80 -16.23 -15.33
N ILE A 80 0.64 -15.29 -14.37
CA ILE A 80 0.98 -13.88 -14.58
C ILE A 80 2.07 -13.49 -13.58
N LEU A 81 3.21 -13.05 -14.12
CA LEU A 81 4.30 -12.48 -13.35
C LEU A 81 4.41 -11.00 -13.66
N LEU A 82 4.37 -10.16 -12.65
CA LEU A 82 4.55 -8.72 -12.82
C LEU A 82 5.60 -8.16 -11.86
N SER A 83 6.37 -7.18 -12.33
CA SER A 83 7.16 -6.33 -11.46
C SER A 83 6.31 -5.16 -10.98
N THR A 84 6.50 -4.72 -9.75
CA THR A 84 5.86 -3.51 -9.22
C THR A 84 6.67 -2.92 -8.06
N HIS A 85 6.58 -1.62 -7.90
CA HIS A 85 7.04 -0.92 -6.69
C HIS A 85 5.87 -0.55 -5.76
N ASP A 86 4.63 -0.88 -6.14
CA ASP A 86 3.44 -0.71 -5.32
C ASP A 86 3.23 -1.94 -4.43
N ILE A 87 3.91 -1.91 -3.30
CA ILE A 87 3.95 -3.03 -2.36
C ILE A 87 2.58 -3.30 -1.76
N GLU A 88 1.85 -2.24 -1.39
CA GLU A 88 0.52 -2.38 -0.78
C GLU A 88 -0.44 -3.17 -1.67
N GLN A 89 -0.47 -2.85 -2.96
CA GLN A 89 -1.31 -3.58 -3.91
C GLN A 89 -0.81 -5.01 -4.16
N ALA A 90 0.51 -5.21 -4.22
CA ALA A 90 1.08 -6.54 -4.37
C ALA A 90 0.67 -7.45 -3.21
N LEU A 91 0.69 -6.93 -1.97
CA LEU A 91 0.31 -7.70 -0.78
C LEU A 91 -1.18 -8.10 -0.76
N VAL A 92 -2.05 -7.24 -1.29
CA VAL A 92 -3.50 -7.49 -1.27
C VAL A 92 -3.96 -8.41 -2.41
N LEU A 93 -3.29 -8.36 -3.57
CA LEU A 93 -3.81 -8.92 -4.81
C LEU A 93 -2.98 -10.06 -5.41
N SER A 94 -1.78 -10.35 -4.87
CA SER A 94 -0.91 -11.39 -5.40
C SER A 94 -0.94 -12.65 -4.55
N ASP A 95 -1.13 -13.82 -5.18
CA ASP A 95 -1.06 -15.12 -4.50
C ASP A 95 0.35 -15.44 -3.99
N LYS A 96 1.37 -14.95 -4.70
CA LYS A 96 2.78 -15.18 -4.39
C LYS A 96 3.59 -13.92 -4.58
N LEU A 97 4.58 -13.74 -3.72
CA LEU A 97 5.56 -12.67 -3.79
C LEU A 97 6.94 -13.19 -4.18
N TRP A 98 7.63 -12.39 -4.98
CA TRP A 98 9.04 -12.53 -5.29
C TRP A 98 9.75 -11.27 -4.81
N LEU A 99 10.44 -11.37 -3.67
CA LEU A 99 11.19 -10.27 -3.08
C LEU A 99 12.65 -10.33 -3.51
N LEU A 100 13.11 -9.32 -4.23
CA LEU A 100 14.51 -9.23 -4.64
C LEU A 100 15.24 -8.19 -3.79
N SER A 101 16.20 -8.63 -2.98
CA SER A 101 17.05 -7.77 -2.17
C SER A 101 18.53 -7.99 -2.46
N LYS A 102 19.36 -6.98 -2.19
CA LYS A 102 20.82 -7.10 -2.39
C LYS A 102 21.45 -8.13 -1.44
N GLU A 103 20.91 -8.30 -0.26
CA GLU A 103 21.50 -9.11 0.81
C GLU A 103 21.10 -10.58 0.72
N LYS A 104 19.82 -10.84 0.45
CA LYS A 104 19.27 -12.20 0.46
C LYS A 104 18.95 -12.75 -0.93
N GLY A 105 19.20 -11.96 -1.99
CA GLY A 105 18.86 -12.35 -3.35
C GLY A 105 17.36 -12.43 -3.55
N LEU A 106 16.91 -13.39 -4.37
CA LEU A 106 15.51 -13.65 -4.66
C LEU A 106 14.91 -14.57 -3.59
N GLN A 107 13.88 -14.10 -2.91
CA GLN A 107 13.05 -14.90 -2.01
C GLN A 107 11.64 -14.97 -2.60
N CYS A 108 11.01 -16.12 -2.56
CA CYS A 108 9.67 -16.31 -3.09
C CYS A 108 8.83 -17.19 -2.18
N GLY A 109 7.54 -16.89 -2.10
CA GLY A 109 6.58 -17.63 -1.27
C GLY A 109 5.16 -17.15 -1.46
N VAL A 110 4.23 -17.81 -0.79
CA VAL A 110 2.85 -17.34 -0.65
C VAL A 110 2.88 -16.01 0.10
N THR A 111 2.02 -15.09 -0.27
CA THR A 111 2.03 -13.71 0.25
C THR A 111 1.95 -13.68 1.77
N GLU A 112 1.01 -14.41 2.37
CA GLU A 112 0.81 -14.47 3.81
C GLU A 112 2.02 -15.08 4.54
N ASP A 113 2.61 -16.15 3.99
CA ASP A 113 3.80 -16.76 4.58
C ASP A 113 5.00 -15.80 4.59
N MET A 114 5.15 -15.01 3.53
CA MET A 114 6.21 -14.01 3.41
C MET A 114 6.02 -12.87 4.42
N ILE A 115 4.78 -12.43 4.63
CA ILE A 115 4.43 -11.40 5.61
C ILE A 115 4.67 -11.93 7.03
N LEU A 116 4.02 -13.05 7.39
CA LEU A 116 4.03 -13.60 8.75
C LEU A 116 5.40 -14.13 9.19
N SER A 117 6.29 -14.46 8.24
CA SER A 117 7.68 -14.78 8.51
C SER A 117 8.63 -13.57 8.53
N HIS A 118 8.11 -12.36 8.55
CA HIS A 118 8.87 -11.10 8.62
C HIS A 118 9.86 -10.89 7.47
N GLN A 119 9.57 -11.43 6.27
CA GLN A 119 10.46 -11.24 5.11
C GLN A 119 10.42 -9.79 4.59
N MET A 120 9.36 -9.04 4.88
CA MET A 120 9.21 -7.64 4.46
C MET A 120 10.27 -6.72 5.07
N ASP A 121 10.79 -7.04 6.27
CA ASP A 121 11.86 -6.26 6.92
C ASP A 121 13.18 -6.25 6.12
N ASN A 122 13.38 -7.24 5.24
CA ASN A 122 14.59 -7.39 4.47
C ASN A 122 14.69 -6.45 3.26
N LEU A 123 13.58 -5.85 2.82
CA LEU A 123 13.58 -4.96 1.65
C LEU A 123 14.30 -3.64 1.94
N PHE A 124 14.20 -3.12 3.16
CA PHE A 124 14.72 -1.82 3.57
C PHE A 124 15.56 -1.89 4.85
N SER A 125 16.30 -2.99 5.07
CA SER A 125 17.04 -3.30 6.30
C SER A 125 18.03 -2.21 6.75
N HIS A 126 18.54 -1.39 5.82
CA HIS A 126 19.50 -0.30 6.11
C HIS A 126 18.89 1.10 6.10
N SER A 127 17.56 1.20 6.01
CA SER A 127 16.87 2.48 6.02
C SER A 127 16.12 2.68 7.33
N ASN A 128 15.82 3.95 7.66
CA ASN A 128 14.91 4.27 8.76
C ASN A 128 13.45 4.03 8.35
N ILE A 129 13.19 2.86 7.72
CA ILE A 129 11.87 2.46 7.23
C ILE A 129 11.53 1.13 7.89
N ARG A 130 10.31 1.01 8.38
CA ARG A 130 9.76 -0.22 8.96
C ARG A 130 8.48 -0.61 8.26
N PHE A 131 8.22 -1.90 8.24
CA PHE A 131 6.97 -2.45 7.75
C PHE A 131 5.97 -2.55 8.92
N ASP A 132 4.77 -2.02 8.72
CA ASP A 132 3.63 -2.18 9.61
C ASP A 132 2.87 -3.44 9.19
N TYR A 133 2.98 -4.48 10.00
CA TYR A 133 2.38 -5.79 9.73
C TYR A 133 0.86 -5.79 9.87
N ASP A 134 0.31 -4.86 10.65
CA ASP A 134 -1.14 -4.75 10.87
C ASP A 134 -1.83 -4.05 9.69
N HIS A 135 -1.14 -3.10 9.05
CA HIS A 135 -1.70 -2.30 7.95
C HIS A 135 -1.11 -2.63 6.57
N GLY A 136 -0.02 -3.40 6.49
CA GLY A 136 0.62 -3.78 5.23
C GLY A 136 1.34 -2.63 4.51
N ILE A 137 1.80 -1.62 5.22
CA ILE A 137 2.45 -0.43 4.67
C ILE A 137 3.87 -0.23 5.21
N TYR A 138 4.71 0.47 4.45
CA TYR A 138 6.00 0.96 4.94
C TYR A 138 5.88 2.38 5.48
N TYR A 139 6.52 2.62 6.63
CA TYR A 139 6.56 3.94 7.25
C TYR A 139 7.96 4.29 7.77
N PRO A 140 8.34 5.58 7.79
CA PRO A 140 9.62 6.00 8.35
C PRO A 140 9.62 5.82 9.87
N THR A 141 10.72 5.28 10.42
CA THR A 141 10.94 5.29 11.86
C THR A 141 11.23 6.71 12.30
N VAL A 142 10.37 7.28 13.12
CA VAL A 142 10.57 8.61 13.68
C VAL A 142 11.29 8.47 15.03
N ASN A 143 12.53 8.94 15.08
CA ASN A 143 13.25 9.16 16.33
C ASN A 143 13.02 10.61 16.73
N GLY A 144 11.87 10.91 17.28
CA GLY A 144 11.52 12.24 17.77
C GLY A 144 12.43 12.65 18.94
N LYS A 145 12.71 13.95 19.06
CA LYS A 145 13.48 14.50 20.18
C LYS A 145 12.68 14.55 21.50
N GLN A 146 11.37 14.40 21.42
CA GLN A 146 10.46 14.44 22.55
C GLN A 146 9.66 13.15 22.62
N GLU A 147 9.51 12.63 23.81
CA GLU A 147 8.71 11.41 24.06
C GLU A 147 7.34 11.83 24.62
N ILE A 148 6.31 11.10 24.22
CA ILE A 148 4.93 11.28 24.68
C ILE A 148 4.24 9.93 24.78
N THR A 149 3.44 9.76 25.82
CA THR A 149 2.57 8.59 25.93
C THR A 149 1.23 8.88 25.28
N VAL A 150 0.68 7.89 24.58
CA VAL A 150 -0.58 8.03 23.85
C VAL A 150 -1.52 6.89 24.23
N GLU A 151 -2.77 7.25 24.46
CA GLU A 151 -3.88 6.34 24.65
C GLU A 151 -5.07 6.83 23.82
N ALA A 152 -5.78 5.89 23.16
CA ALA A 152 -6.99 6.21 22.42
C ALA A 152 -8.06 5.14 22.65
N THR A 153 -9.33 5.50 22.42
CA THR A 153 -10.48 4.61 22.63
C THR A 153 -10.57 3.50 21.59
N ASP A 154 -9.98 3.69 20.41
CA ASP A 154 -9.94 2.70 19.34
C ASP A 154 -8.62 2.79 18.55
N GLU A 155 -8.33 1.74 17.78
CA GLU A 155 -7.10 1.60 17.02
C GLU A 155 -6.97 2.65 15.91
N THR A 156 -8.05 3.06 15.29
CA THR A 156 -8.04 4.09 14.23
C THR A 156 -7.62 5.44 14.79
N LEU A 157 -8.20 5.85 15.92
CA LEU A 157 -7.80 7.07 16.61
C LEU A 157 -6.35 7.00 17.09
N LEU A 158 -5.92 5.85 17.61
CA LEU A 158 -4.53 5.64 18.05
C LEU A 158 -3.57 5.80 16.88
N HIS A 159 -3.82 5.11 15.77
CA HIS A 159 -2.99 5.15 14.57
C HIS A 159 -2.82 6.59 14.04
N TRP A 160 -3.92 7.31 13.83
CA TRP A 160 -3.85 8.68 13.32
C TRP A 160 -3.26 9.68 14.31
N THR A 161 -3.42 9.43 15.61
CA THR A 161 -2.78 10.23 16.67
C THR A 161 -1.26 10.05 16.63
N ILE A 162 -0.78 8.82 16.57
CA ILE A 162 0.65 8.52 16.45
C ILE A 162 1.23 9.16 15.18
N ASN A 163 0.55 9.03 14.05
CA ASN A 163 0.97 9.64 12.79
C ASN A 163 1.05 11.17 12.87
N ALA A 164 0.10 11.81 13.55
CA ALA A 164 0.11 13.25 13.75
C ALA A 164 1.29 13.71 14.62
N LEU A 165 1.54 13.02 15.72
CA LEU A 165 2.63 13.31 16.64
C LEU A 165 4.02 13.05 16.03
N ASN A 166 4.16 11.93 15.31
CA ASN A 166 5.39 11.58 14.60
C ASN A 166 5.79 12.67 13.59
N ARG A 167 4.84 13.22 12.82
CA ARG A 167 5.10 14.34 11.90
C ARG A 167 5.58 15.60 12.60
N HIS A 168 5.32 15.74 13.90
CA HIS A 168 5.73 16.89 14.74
C HIS A 168 6.96 16.56 15.62
N GLY A 169 7.64 15.46 15.34
CA GLY A 169 8.92 15.11 15.98
C GLY A 169 8.78 14.48 17.36
N TYR A 170 7.62 13.91 17.66
CA TYR A 170 7.42 13.14 18.89
C TYR A 170 7.65 11.64 18.63
N THR A 171 8.24 10.97 19.60
CA THR A 171 8.27 9.51 19.72
C THR A 171 7.13 9.07 20.63
N CYS A 172 6.19 8.31 20.10
CA CYS A 172 5.04 7.82 20.86
C CYS A 172 5.39 6.52 21.59
N LEU A 173 5.11 6.46 22.89
CA LEU A 173 5.32 5.30 23.74
C LEU A 173 3.97 4.77 24.23
N GLN A 174 3.91 3.43 24.42
CA GLN A 174 2.75 2.81 25.08
C GLN A 174 2.80 3.11 26.60
N THR A 175 1.64 3.44 27.17
CA THR A 175 1.50 3.87 28.56
C THR A 175 2.06 2.87 29.59
N GLN A 176 2.01 1.56 29.28
CA GLN A 176 2.43 0.48 30.19
C GLN A 176 3.95 0.44 30.49
N ASN A 177 4.79 0.95 29.58
CA ASN A 177 6.25 0.88 29.67
C ASN A 177 6.93 2.26 29.72
N ALA A 178 6.16 3.32 29.92
CA ALA A 178 6.67 4.68 29.82
C ALA A 178 7.32 5.17 31.13
N PRO A 179 8.44 5.93 31.05
CA PRO A 179 9.00 6.63 32.19
C PRO A 179 8.00 7.59 32.84
N ALA A 180 8.05 7.69 34.17
CA ALA A 180 7.20 8.63 34.91
C ALA A 180 7.52 10.09 34.51
N GLY A 181 6.46 10.91 34.33
CA GLY A 181 6.63 12.35 34.09
C GLY A 181 6.61 12.76 32.61
N LEU A 182 6.48 11.84 31.68
CA LEU A 182 6.27 12.18 30.28
C LEU A 182 4.91 12.84 30.06
N PRO A 183 4.78 13.72 29.04
CA PRO A 183 3.49 14.16 28.57
C PRO A 183 2.60 12.98 28.20
N HIS A 184 1.32 13.07 28.52
CA HIS A 184 0.34 12.02 28.22
C HIS A 184 -0.81 12.62 27.39
N LEU A 185 -1.09 12.02 26.24
CA LEU A 185 -2.21 12.38 25.38
C LEU A 185 -3.24 11.26 25.40
N GLN A 186 -4.43 11.59 25.88
CA GLN A 186 -5.60 10.71 25.81
C GLN A 186 -6.56 11.24 24.74
N VAL A 187 -6.96 10.37 23.81
CA VAL A 187 -7.88 10.70 22.72
C VAL A 187 -9.13 9.82 22.84
N ILE A 188 -10.23 10.46 23.21
CA ILE A 188 -11.53 9.77 23.38
C ILE A 188 -12.34 9.83 22.08
N ALA A 189 -12.26 10.98 21.37
CA ALA A 189 -12.94 11.22 20.11
C ALA A 189 -12.13 12.25 19.30
N PRO A 190 -12.40 12.44 17.98
CA PRO A 190 -11.70 13.42 17.16
C PRO A 190 -11.77 14.85 17.66
N ASP A 191 -12.77 15.18 18.48
CA ASP A 191 -13.03 16.49 19.11
C ASP A 191 -12.84 16.48 20.65
N ALA A 192 -12.33 15.37 21.21
CA ALA A 192 -12.12 15.20 22.65
C ALA A 192 -10.71 14.66 22.92
N LEU A 193 -9.72 15.56 22.96
CA LEU A 193 -8.32 15.26 23.19
C LEU A 193 -7.85 15.91 24.49
N TYR A 194 -7.15 15.16 25.33
CA TYR A 194 -6.71 15.57 26.67
C TYR A 194 -5.20 15.41 26.78
N LEU A 195 -4.47 16.52 26.81
CA LEU A 195 -3.02 16.53 26.99
C LEU A 195 -2.68 16.85 28.44
N THR A 196 -2.01 15.95 29.11
CA THR A 196 -1.47 16.15 30.46
C THR A 196 0.05 16.38 30.38
N ARG A 197 0.52 17.51 30.88
CA ARG A 197 1.95 17.88 30.93
C ARG A 197 2.27 18.54 32.27
N GLY A 198 3.22 17.99 33.03
CA GLY A 198 3.62 18.54 34.33
C GLY A 198 2.46 18.64 35.33
N GLY A 199 1.55 17.67 35.36
CA GLY A 199 0.38 17.62 36.23
C GLY A 199 -0.78 18.55 35.82
N LYS A 200 -0.66 19.29 34.72
CA LYS A 200 -1.73 20.12 34.20
C LYS A 200 -2.36 19.46 32.98
N GLN A 201 -3.68 19.36 32.96
CA GLN A 201 -4.44 18.84 31.84
C GLN A 201 -5.03 19.99 31.02
N ARG A 202 -4.92 19.87 29.69
CA ARG A 202 -5.56 20.77 28.71
C ARG A 202 -6.43 19.95 27.78
N THR A 203 -7.55 20.53 27.38
CA THR A 203 -8.53 19.90 26.48
C THR A 203 -8.49 20.57 25.10
N PHE A 204 -8.56 19.79 24.05
CA PHE A 204 -8.60 20.26 22.66
C PHE A 204 -9.78 19.64 21.93
N THR A 205 -10.41 20.44 21.07
CA THR A 205 -11.57 20.05 20.27
C THR A 205 -11.21 19.73 18.82
N SER A 206 -9.91 19.61 18.53
CA SER A 206 -9.42 19.14 17.23
C SER A 206 -7.91 18.88 17.29
N PHE A 207 -7.42 18.02 16.41
CA PHE A 207 -5.98 17.82 16.20
C PHE A 207 -5.27 19.11 15.78
N GLY A 208 -5.92 19.97 14.98
CA GLY A 208 -5.33 21.25 14.59
C GLY A 208 -4.92 22.10 15.79
N LYS A 209 -5.83 22.30 16.75
CA LYS A 209 -5.56 23.05 17.98
C LYS A 209 -4.51 22.38 18.88
N LEU A 210 -4.55 21.05 18.99
CA LEU A 210 -3.54 20.30 19.73
C LEU A 210 -2.14 20.53 19.11
N LEU A 211 -2.01 20.37 17.78
CA LEU A 211 -0.75 20.46 17.09
C LEU A 211 -0.16 21.88 17.06
N GLU A 212 -0.98 22.92 17.16
CA GLU A 212 -0.52 24.30 17.36
C GLU A 212 0.12 24.51 18.75
N GLU A 213 -0.40 23.83 19.76
CA GLU A 213 0.10 23.95 21.14
C GLU A 213 1.41 23.17 21.38
N ILE A 214 1.62 22.07 20.68
CA ILE A 214 2.79 21.18 20.89
C ILE A 214 3.96 21.46 19.93
N LYS A 215 3.86 22.49 19.11
CA LYS A 215 4.96 22.94 18.23
C LYS A 215 6.18 23.45 18.98
#